data_1863a1011a21ab313615a731e48b08ce
#
_entry.id   1863a1011a21ab313615a731e48b08ce
#
_cell.length_a   1.000
_cell.length_b   1.000
_cell.length_c   1.000
_cell.angle_alpha   90.00
_cell.angle_beta   90.00
_cell.angle_gamma   90.00
#
_symmetry.space_group_name_H-M   'P 1'
#
loop_
_entity.id
_entity.type
_entity.pdbx_description
1 polymer ?
#
loop_
_entity_poly.entity_id
_entity_poly.type
_entity_poly.pdbx_seq_one_letter_code
_entity_poly.pdbx_strand_id
1 'polypeptide(L)'
;ISNSKKVEISFGNQISNSENSTIKLPELSRTNNKFNIEEIRAIADSKSLNLRFSNNKTYKKYEPKGNISKKLYKISEKIRCEKIGTSYFRGVKNNIEKFYLNRLSGLDLKSSEDKIVESFENYLRVKFLDFKNESKIDKKLKSYKKDLNDQFKDRMAELKELTLDQEKFNSLVSKLISSMSLDENIENEEKKN
;
A
#
# COMPACT_ATOMS: atom_id res chain seq x y z
N ILE A 1 -10.11 -15.12 -5.61
CA ILE A 1 -10.02 -13.66 -5.80
C ILE A 1 -9.28 -13.36 -7.11
N SER A 2 -8.09 -13.93 -7.32
CA SER A 2 -7.25 -13.67 -8.48
C SER A 2 -7.82 -14.26 -9.72
N ASN A 3 -8.49 -14.15 -10.51
CA ASN A 3 -9.03 -14.80 -11.72
C ASN A 3 -7.94 -15.32 -12.70
N SER A 4 -6.69 -15.37 -12.27
CA SER A 4 -5.55 -15.80 -13.09
C SER A 4 -5.45 -17.32 -13.15
N LYS A 5 -5.31 -17.90 -14.34
CA LYS A 5 -5.31 -19.35 -14.55
C LYS A 5 -4.03 -20.07 -14.10
N LYS A 6 -2.93 -19.32 -13.89
CA LYS A 6 -1.63 -19.88 -13.46
C LYS A 6 -0.99 -18.95 -12.44
N VAL A 7 -1.31 -19.14 -11.17
CA VAL A 7 -0.67 -18.47 -10.04
C VAL A 7 0.07 -19.50 -9.23
N GLU A 8 1.37 -19.30 -9.04
CA GLU A 8 2.17 -20.07 -8.11
C GLU A 8 2.20 -19.40 -6.75
N ILE A 9 2.08 -20.19 -5.68
CA ILE A 9 2.17 -19.69 -4.31
C ILE A 9 3.45 -20.24 -3.70
N SER A 10 4.31 -19.35 -3.20
CA SER A 10 5.51 -19.72 -2.45
C SER A 10 5.46 -19.16 -1.03
N PHE A 11 6.05 -19.86 -0.08
CA PHE A 11 6.14 -19.44 1.32
C PHE A 11 7.59 -19.13 1.71
N GLY A 12 7.77 -18.09 2.53
CA GLY A 12 9.09 -17.70 3.02
C GLY A 12 10.05 -17.31 1.89
N ASN A 13 11.30 -17.80 1.98
CA ASN A 13 12.36 -17.49 1.03
C ASN A 13 12.47 -18.48 -0.14
N GLN A 14 11.47 -19.31 -0.37
CA GLN A 14 11.49 -20.24 -1.51
C GLN A 14 11.60 -19.47 -2.83
N ILE A 15 12.59 -19.85 -3.64
CA ILE A 15 12.79 -19.31 -4.97
C ILE A 15 11.85 -20.03 -5.91
N SER A 16 10.89 -19.32 -6.50
CA SER A 16 10.08 -19.89 -7.57
C SER A 16 10.81 -19.70 -8.90
N ASN A 17 10.99 -20.77 -9.63
CA ASN A 17 11.67 -20.78 -10.93
C ASN A 17 10.69 -20.61 -12.11
N SER A 18 9.49 -20.11 -11.87
CA SER A 18 8.48 -20.08 -12.92
C SER A 18 8.30 -18.67 -13.52
N GLU A 19 8.08 -18.62 -14.82
CA GLU A 19 7.61 -17.44 -15.57
C GLU A 19 6.17 -17.02 -15.20
N ASN A 20 5.55 -17.72 -14.26
CA ASN A 20 4.18 -17.50 -13.80
C ASN A 20 4.10 -16.39 -12.73
N SER A 21 2.95 -15.76 -12.62
CA SER A 21 2.66 -14.80 -11.56
C SER A 21 2.75 -15.48 -10.20
N THR A 22 3.80 -15.19 -9.42
CA THR A 22 4.05 -15.80 -8.11
C THR A 22 3.54 -14.92 -6.98
N ILE A 23 2.73 -15.49 -6.09
CA ILE A 23 2.36 -14.89 -4.82
C ILE A 23 3.29 -15.40 -3.74
N LYS A 24 4.20 -14.56 -3.26
CA LYS A 24 5.04 -14.88 -2.09
C LYS A 24 4.28 -14.53 -0.82
N LEU A 25 4.09 -15.53 0.05
CA LEU A 25 3.47 -15.38 1.37
C LEU A 25 4.54 -15.53 2.47
N PRO A 26 4.34 -14.94 3.65
CA PRO A 26 5.19 -15.19 4.80
C PRO A 26 5.22 -16.67 5.14
N GLU A 27 6.31 -17.10 5.75
CA GLU A 27 6.41 -18.45 6.28
C GLU A 27 5.35 -18.70 7.36
N LEU A 28 4.80 -19.91 7.39
CA LEU A 28 3.84 -20.31 8.41
C LEU A 28 4.59 -20.49 9.74
N SER A 29 4.56 -19.48 10.59
CA SER A 29 5.23 -19.46 11.87
C SER A 29 4.24 -19.57 13.03
N ARG A 30 4.70 -20.09 14.17
CA ARG A 30 3.97 -20.08 15.43
C ARG A 30 4.51 -18.97 16.33
N THR A 31 3.61 -18.08 16.76
CA THR A 31 3.91 -17.09 17.80
C THR A 31 2.90 -17.32 18.94
N ASN A 32 3.38 -17.52 20.17
CA ASN A 32 2.53 -17.80 21.33
C ASN A 32 1.51 -18.94 21.09
N ASN A 33 1.96 -20.06 20.53
CA ASN A 33 1.14 -21.23 20.17
C ASN A 33 0.03 -21.00 19.13
N LYS A 34 0.02 -19.86 18.45
CA LYS A 34 -0.92 -19.57 17.35
C LYS A 34 -0.16 -19.39 16.04
N PHE A 35 -0.72 -19.93 14.96
CA PHE A 35 -0.21 -19.66 13.61
C PHE A 35 -0.60 -18.25 13.16
N ASN A 36 0.26 -17.60 12.37
CA ASN A 36 0.01 -16.29 11.77
C ASN A 36 -0.97 -16.33 10.56
N ILE A 37 -2.03 -17.15 10.68
CA ILE A 37 -3.00 -17.37 9.58
C ILE A 37 -3.72 -16.09 9.18
N GLU A 38 -4.09 -15.23 10.13
CA GLU A 38 -4.78 -13.96 9.82
C GLU A 38 -3.90 -13.04 9.00
N GLU A 39 -2.61 -12.96 9.32
CA GLU A 39 -1.60 -12.22 8.57
C GLU A 39 -1.45 -12.76 7.15
N ILE A 40 -1.22 -14.08 7.03
CA ILE A 40 -1.07 -14.76 5.74
C ILE A 40 -2.30 -14.54 4.86
N ARG A 41 -3.50 -14.63 5.43
CA ARG A 41 -4.76 -14.41 4.72
C ARG A 41 -4.84 -12.96 4.21
N ALA A 42 -4.55 -11.97 5.05
CA ALA A 42 -4.61 -10.57 4.65
C ALA A 42 -3.61 -10.24 3.51
N ILE A 43 -2.39 -10.79 3.60
CA ILE A 43 -1.38 -10.62 2.56
C ILE A 43 -1.80 -11.34 1.26
N ALA A 44 -2.35 -12.56 1.36
CA ALA A 44 -2.84 -13.31 0.21
C ALA A 44 -4.00 -12.57 -0.47
N ASP A 45 -4.95 -12.05 0.31
CA ASP A 45 -6.07 -11.25 -0.20
C ASP A 45 -5.56 -10.03 -0.95
N SER A 46 -4.68 -9.21 -0.34
CA SER A 46 -4.12 -8.00 -0.95
C SER A 46 -3.35 -8.30 -2.25
N LYS A 47 -2.49 -9.34 -2.25
CA LYS A 47 -1.72 -9.72 -3.44
C LYS A 47 -2.61 -10.27 -4.56
N SER A 48 -3.61 -11.07 -4.21
CA SER A 48 -4.58 -11.62 -5.19
C SER A 48 -5.41 -10.50 -5.84
N LEU A 49 -5.80 -9.49 -5.09
CA LEU A 49 -6.49 -8.31 -5.61
C LEU A 49 -5.60 -7.50 -6.54
N ASN A 50 -4.33 -7.33 -6.20
CA ASN A 50 -3.37 -6.65 -7.07
C ASN A 50 -3.21 -7.40 -8.40
N LEU A 51 -3.03 -8.74 -8.38
CA LEU A 51 -2.96 -9.54 -9.60
C LEU A 51 -4.23 -9.46 -10.45
N ARG A 52 -5.39 -9.32 -9.83
CA ARG A 52 -6.67 -9.25 -10.54
C ARG A 52 -6.94 -7.90 -11.17
N PHE A 53 -6.62 -6.82 -10.49
CA PHE A 53 -7.07 -5.47 -10.83
C PHE A 53 -5.96 -4.52 -11.27
N SER A 54 -4.70 -4.96 -11.25
CA SER A 54 -3.58 -4.17 -11.73
C SER A 54 -3.02 -4.68 -13.05
N ASN A 55 -2.97 -3.81 -14.04
CA ASN A 55 -2.26 -4.05 -15.30
C ASN A 55 -0.84 -3.51 -15.18
N ASN A 56 0.16 -4.38 -15.30
CA ASN A 56 1.55 -4.02 -15.13
C ASN A 56 2.07 -3.03 -16.19
N LYS A 57 1.55 -3.08 -17.43
CA LYS A 57 1.94 -2.14 -18.49
C LYS A 57 1.48 -0.72 -18.13
N THR A 58 0.20 -0.59 -17.71
CA THR A 58 -0.36 0.68 -17.27
C THR A 58 0.37 1.20 -16.02
N TYR A 59 0.64 0.33 -15.04
CA TYR A 59 1.39 0.68 -13.85
C TYR A 59 2.75 1.29 -14.18
N LYS A 60 3.56 0.60 -15.01
CA LYS A 60 4.90 1.06 -15.39
C LYS A 60 4.90 2.34 -16.22
N LYS A 61 3.85 2.58 -17.02
CA LYS A 61 3.71 3.80 -17.84
C LYS A 61 3.72 5.08 -16.99
N TYR A 62 3.16 5.03 -15.80
CA TYR A 62 2.98 6.18 -14.90
C TYR A 62 3.87 6.14 -13.66
N GLU A 63 4.76 5.16 -13.54
CA GLU A 63 5.65 5.03 -12.38
C GLU A 63 6.60 6.25 -12.30
N PRO A 64 6.63 7.00 -11.19
CA PRO A 64 7.53 8.13 -11.01
C PRO A 64 8.99 7.68 -10.90
N LYS A 65 9.94 8.61 -11.05
CA LYS A 65 11.39 8.28 -11.07
C LYS A 65 12.01 8.12 -9.69
N GLY A 66 11.66 8.92 -8.69
CA GLY A 66 12.29 8.91 -7.37
C GLY A 66 12.04 7.62 -6.56
N ASN A 67 12.94 7.27 -5.66
CA ASN A 67 12.81 6.05 -4.86
C ASN A 67 11.61 6.10 -3.91
N ILE A 68 11.44 7.22 -3.21
CA ILE A 68 10.32 7.44 -2.30
C ILE A 68 9.04 7.52 -3.09
N SER A 69 9.04 8.31 -4.17
CA SER A 69 7.90 8.45 -5.07
C SER A 69 7.42 7.12 -5.63
N LYS A 70 8.32 6.19 -5.98
CA LYS A 70 7.97 4.82 -6.38
C LYS A 70 7.31 4.03 -5.27
N LYS A 71 7.78 4.15 -4.02
CA LYS A 71 7.17 3.47 -2.86
C LYS A 71 5.75 3.96 -2.63
N LEU A 72 5.52 5.28 -2.64
CA LEU A 72 4.20 5.86 -2.48
C LEU A 72 3.25 5.46 -3.62
N TYR A 73 3.73 5.48 -4.85
CA TYR A 73 2.97 5.06 -6.02
C TYR A 73 2.56 3.58 -5.96
N LYS A 74 3.47 2.71 -5.54
CA LYS A 74 3.18 1.29 -5.30
C LYS A 74 2.12 1.07 -4.23
N ILE A 75 2.17 1.84 -3.15
CA ILE A 75 1.16 1.82 -2.08
C ILE A 75 -0.19 2.26 -2.62
N SER A 76 -0.25 3.33 -3.42
CA SER A 76 -1.48 3.84 -4.01
C SER A 76 -2.16 2.80 -4.90
N GLU A 77 -1.40 2.14 -5.77
CA GLU A 77 -1.93 1.10 -6.66
C GLU A 77 -2.43 -0.12 -5.87
N LYS A 78 -1.70 -0.55 -4.85
CA LYS A 78 -2.13 -1.59 -3.92
C LYS A 78 -3.46 -1.24 -3.27
N ILE A 79 -3.59 -0.03 -2.73
CA ILE A 79 -4.80 0.45 -2.04
C ILE A 79 -5.97 0.61 -3.04
N ARG A 80 -5.72 1.04 -4.28
CA ARG A 80 -6.72 1.05 -5.35
C ARG A 80 -7.32 -0.35 -5.58
N CYS A 81 -6.47 -1.35 -5.73
CA CYS A 81 -6.89 -2.74 -5.92
C CYS A 81 -7.65 -3.28 -4.70
N GLU A 82 -7.20 -2.95 -3.49
CA GLU A 82 -7.87 -3.30 -2.24
C GLU A 82 -9.25 -2.63 -2.15
N LYS A 83 -9.39 -1.36 -2.56
CA LYS A 83 -10.69 -0.67 -2.61
C LYS A 83 -11.70 -1.37 -3.51
N ILE A 84 -11.27 -1.78 -4.71
CA ILE A 84 -12.12 -2.56 -5.61
C ILE A 84 -12.54 -3.87 -4.92
N GLY A 85 -11.57 -4.61 -4.38
CA GLY A 85 -11.82 -5.92 -3.76
C GLY A 85 -12.73 -5.85 -2.55
N THR A 86 -12.59 -4.83 -1.71
CA THR A 86 -13.42 -4.67 -0.51
C THR A 86 -14.88 -4.36 -0.83
N SER A 87 -15.19 -3.86 -2.03
CA SER A 87 -16.55 -3.67 -2.50
C SER A 87 -17.24 -4.99 -2.85
N TYR A 88 -16.47 -5.99 -3.28
CA TYR A 88 -17.00 -7.31 -3.66
C TYR A 88 -16.91 -8.35 -2.52
N PHE A 89 -15.92 -8.24 -1.64
CA PHE A 89 -15.60 -9.27 -0.65
C PHE A 89 -15.58 -8.70 0.78
N ARG A 90 -16.69 -8.82 1.49
CA ARG A 90 -16.87 -8.23 2.83
C ARG A 90 -15.79 -8.65 3.84
N GLY A 91 -15.35 -9.91 3.83
CA GLY A 91 -14.33 -10.43 4.75
C GLY A 91 -12.93 -9.87 4.49
N VAL A 92 -12.62 -9.51 3.25
CA VAL A 92 -11.29 -9.01 2.84
C VAL A 92 -10.97 -7.67 3.51
N LYS A 93 -11.93 -6.76 3.62
CA LYS A 93 -11.73 -5.48 4.32
C LYS A 93 -11.25 -5.69 5.76
N ASN A 94 -11.96 -6.54 6.50
CA ASN A 94 -11.64 -6.80 7.91
C ASN A 94 -10.26 -7.46 8.07
N ASN A 95 -9.89 -8.39 7.19
CA ASN A 95 -8.60 -9.05 7.23
C ASN A 95 -7.46 -8.04 7.00
N ILE A 96 -7.58 -7.21 5.96
CA ILE A 96 -6.56 -6.21 5.61
C ILE A 96 -6.47 -5.13 6.68
N GLU A 97 -7.61 -4.63 7.22
CA GLU A 97 -7.63 -3.61 8.26
C GLU A 97 -6.95 -4.09 9.54
N LYS A 98 -7.34 -5.28 10.05
CA LYS A 98 -6.70 -5.88 11.24
C LYS A 98 -5.20 -6.06 11.06
N PHE A 99 -4.78 -6.65 9.94
CA PHE A 99 -3.37 -6.85 9.65
C PHE A 99 -2.60 -5.53 9.64
N TYR A 100 -3.14 -4.51 8.96
CA TYR A 100 -2.50 -3.20 8.87
C TYR A 100 -2.36 -2.54 10.24
N LEU A 101 -3.41 -2.53 11.05
CA LEU A 101 -3.39 -1.91 12.38
C LEU A 101 -2.43 -2.66 13.33
N ASN A 102 -2.40 -3.98 13.29
CA ASN A 102 -1.46 -4.79 14.07
C ASN A 102 0.00 -4.50 13.67
N ARG A 103 0.28 -4.46 12.35
CA ARG A 103 1.60 -4.10 11.85
C ARG A 103 2.03 -2.72 12.31
N LEU A 104 1.15 -1.75 12.21
CA LEU A 104 1.45 -0.36 12.51
C LEU A 104 1.70 -0.12 14.02
N SER A 105 1.03 -0.88 14.88
CA SER A 105 1.21 -0.77 16.34
C SER A 105 2.61 -1.19 16.79
N GLY A 106 3.24 -2.14 16.08
CA GLY A 106 4.58 -2.66 16.36
C GLY A 106 5.72 -1.95 15.62
N LEU A 107 5.43 -0.98 14.74
CA LEU A 107 6.45 -0.31 13.96
C LEU A 107 7.30 0.66 14.77
N ASP A 108 8.62 0.54 14.58
CA ASP A 108 9.62 1.51 15.01
C ASP A 108 10.08 2.32 13.79
N LEU A 109 9.62 3.57 13.70
CA LEU A 109 9.89 4.46 12.56
C LEU A 109 11.15 5.28 12.83
N LYS A 110 12.28 4.83 12.31
CA LYS A 110 13.60 5.43 12.57
C LYS A 110 13.95 6.51 11.57
N SER A 111 13.74 6.27 10.27
CA SER A 111 14.10 7.22 9.22
C SER A 111 12.97 8.18 8.85
N SER A 112 13.32 9.34 8.26
CA SER A 112 12.36 10.28 7.67
C SER A 112 11.57 9.61 6.54
N GLU A 113 12.24 8.77 5.76
CA GLU A 113 11.64 7.99 4.68
C GLU A 113 10.56 7.04 5.20
N ASP A 114 10.84 6.26 6.26
CA ASP A 114 9.86 5.35 6.85
C ASP A 114 8.64 6.12 7.37
N LYS A 115 8.88 7.26 8.02
CA LYS A 115 7.79 8.10 8.55
C LYS A 115 6.87 8.62 7.45
N ILE A 116 7.43 9.10 6.32
CA ILE A 116 6.60 9.62 5.23
C ILE A 116 5.86 8.50 4.50
N VAL A 117 6.50 7.36 4.25
CA VAL A 117 5.89 6.21 3.59
C VAL A 117 4.72 5.67 4.42
N GLU A 118 4.91 5.49 5.72
CA GLU A 118 3.85 5.01 6.62
C GLU A 118 2.74 6.06 6.83
N SER A 119 3.09 7.34 6.91
CA SER A 119 2.10 8.42 6.98
C SER A 119 1.21 8.45 5.75
N PHE A 120 1.78 8.26 4.58
CA PHE A 120 1.06 8.20 3.32
C PHE A 120 0.15 6.96 3.24
N GLU A 121 0.66 5.78 3.58
CA GLU A 121 -0.16 4.56 3.61
C GLU A 121 -1.34 4.73 4.58
N ASN A 122 -1.10 5.25 5.79
CA ASN A 122 -2.15 5.50 6.77
C ASN A 122 -3.19 6.51 6.24
N TYR A 123 -2.73 7.62 5.67
CA TYR A 123 -3.60 8.64 5.10
C TYR A 123 -4.55 8.06 4.05
N LEU A 124 -4.02 7.30 3.09
CA LEU A 124 -4.84 6.67 2.06
C LEU A 124 -5.78 5.61 2.63
N ARG A 125 -5.34 4.78 3.58
CA ARG A 125 -6.22 3.78 4.19
C ARG A 125 -7.38 4.40 4.95
N VAL A 126 -7.14 5.47 5.68
CA VAL A 126 -8.21 6.19 6.39
C VAL A 126 -9.14 6.92 5.42
N LYS A 127 -8.59 7.66 4.45
CA LYS A 127 -9.38 8.51 3.55
C LYS A 127 -10.01 7.77 2.37
N PHE A 128 -9.37 6.70 1.89
CA PHE A 128 -9.78 5.97 0.69
C PHE A 128 -10.49 4.65 1.00
N LEU A 129 -10.02 3.90 2.01
CA LEU A 129 -10.61 2.62 2.44
C LEU A 129 -11.56 2.76 3.62
N ASP A 130 -11.66 3.95 4.21
CA ASP A 130 -12.47 4.23 5.40
C ASP A 130 -12.09 3.32 6.59
N PHE A 131 -10.77 3.12 6.80
CA PHE A 131 -10.24 2.39 7.94
C PHE A 131 -10.35 3.24 9.21
N LYS A 132 -10.53 2.57 10.35
CA LYS A 132 -10.53 3.25 11.65
C LYS A 132 -9.16 3.84 11.93
N ASN A 133 -9.14 5.09 12.38
CA ASN A 133 -7.92 5.76 12.80
C ASN A 133 -7.75 5.63 14.31
N GLU A 134 -6.72 4.92 14.74
CA GLU A 134 -6.41 4.81 16.17
C GLU A 134 -5.59 6.02 16.62
N SER A 135 -5.98 6.65 17.73
CA SER A 135 -5.36 7.86 18.27
C SER A 135 -3.84 7.73 18.53
N LYS A 136 -3.37 6.53 18.90
CA LYS A 136 -1.95 6.25 19.13
C LYS A 136 -1.13 6.30 17.83
N ILE A 137 -1.70 5.79 16.74
CA ILE A 137 -1.12 5.77 15.41
C ILE A 137 -1.09 7.19 14.83
N ASP A 138 -2.17 7.92 14.99
CA ASP A 138 -2.29 9.30 14.51
C ASP A 138 -1.22 10.22 15.13
N LYS A 139 -0.87 10.00 16.41
CA LYS A 139 0.22 10.75 17.08
C LYS A 139 1.59 10.44 16.48
N LYS A 140 1.89 9.16 16.15
CA LYS A 140 3.18 8.75 15.57
C LYS A 140 3.40 9.32 14.15
N LEU A 141 2.32 9.49 13.38
CA LEU A 141 2.36 9.86 11.96
C LEU A 141 1.95 11.33 11.70
N LYS A 142 1.88 12.16 12.75
CA LYS A 142 1.34 13.52 12.68
C LYS A 142 2.17 14.47 11.82
N SER A 143 3.48 14.28 11.76
CA SER A 143 4.43 15.22 11.11
C SER A 143 4.11 15.48 9.63
N TYR A 144 3.73 14.48 8.87
CA TYR A 144 3.44 14.59 7.43
C TYR A 144 1.95 14.71 7.08
N LYS A 145 1.07 14.67 8.11
CA LYS A 145 -0.39 14.66 7.87
C LYS A 145 -0.89 15.93 7.21
N LYS A 146 -0.31 17.07 7.56
CA LYS A 146 -0.69 18.38 6.98
C LYS A 146 -0.34 18.41 5.51
N ASP A 147 0.90 18.10 5.14
CA ASP A 147 1.38 18.16 3.76
C ASP A 147 0.61 17.18 2.86
N LEU A 148 0.34 15.96 3.36
CA LEU A 148 -0.49 14.99 2.66
C LEU A 148 -1.93 15.47 2.48
N ASN A 149 -2.50 16.12 3.49
CA ASN A 149 -3.84 16.65 3.40
C ASN A 149 -3.91 17.82 2.41
N ASP A 150 -2.96 18.74 2.45
CA ASP A 150 -2.90 19.88 1.55
C ASP A 150 -2.75 19.41 0.08
N GLN A 151 -2.01 18.31 -0.15
CA GLN A 151 -1.78 17.77 -1.49
C GLN A 151 -2.94 16.91 -2.03
N PHE A 152 -3.57 16.10 -1.18
CA PHE A 152 -4.51 15.07 -1.61
C PHE A 152 -5.98 15.36 -1.28
N LYS A 153 -6.28 16.26 -0.35
CA LYS A 153 -7.64 16.49 0.15
C LYS A 153 -8.64 16.79 -0.98
N ASP A 154 -8.31 17.75 -1.82
CA ASP A 154 -9.20 18.22 -2.88
C ASP A 154 -9.30 17.24 -4.06
N ARG A 155 -8.34 16.31 -4.17
CA ARG A 155 -8.31 15.27 -5.20
C ARG A 155 -8.82 13.90 -4.73
N MET A 156 -9.16 13.76 -3.45
CA MET A 156 -9.58 12.47 -2.90
C MET A 156 -10.90 11.97 -3.48
N ALA A 157 -11.86 12.88 -3.73
CA ALA A 157 -13.12 12.52 -4.38
C ALA A 157 -12.88 12.01 -5.81
N GLU A 158 -12.10 12.74 -6.60
CA GLU A 158 -11.70 12.35 -7.96
C GLU A 158 -10.98 11.00 -7.98
N LEU A 159 -10.03 10.77 -7.06
CA LEU A 159 -9.35 9.48 -6.95
C LEU A 159 -10.31 8.32 -6.65
N LYS A 160 -11.33 8.56 -5.81
CA LYS A 160 -12.36 7.55 -5.51
C LYS A 160 -13.19 7.21 -6.75
N GLU A 161 -13.54 8.18 -7.56
CA GLU A 161 -14.27 7.98 -8.82
C GLU A 161 -13.43 7.23 -9.86
N LEU A 162 -12.12 7.50 -9.90
CA LEU A 162 -11.19 6.87 -10.82
C LEU A 162 -10.74 5.46 -10.40
N THR A 163 -11.26 4.91 -9.31
CA THR A 163 -10.83 3.60 -8.76
C THR A 163 -10.86 2.47 -9.80
N LEU A 164 -11.84 2.44 -10.70
CA LEU A 164 -11.96 1.43 -11.75
C LEU A 164 -11.16 1.75 -13.02
N ASP A 165 -10.79 3.01 -13.24
CA ASP A 165 -9.96 3.45 -14.35
C ASP A 165 -8.48 3.56 -13.91
N GLN A 166 -7.75 2.45 -14.02
CA GLN A 166 -6.35 2.39 -13.60
C GLN A 166 -5.49 3.45 -14.27
N GLU A 167 -5.70 3.73 -15.56
CA GLU A 167 -4.87 4.67 -16.30
C GLU A 167 -5.00 6.09 -15.77
N LYS A 168 -6.22 6.57 -15.59
CA LYS A 168 -6.47 7.91 -15.05
C LYS A 168 -6.06 8.00 -13.58
N PHE A 169 -6.37 6.98 -12.78
CA PHE A 169 -5.96 6.90 -11.38
C PHE A 169 -4.43 7.02 -11.24
N ASN A 170 -3.69 6.19 -11.97
CA ASN A 170 -2.24 6.15 -11.91
C ASN A 170 -1.60 7.45 -12.42
N SER A 171 -2.16 8.03 -13.49
CA SER A 171 -1.73 9.34 -14.01
C SER A 171 -1.90 10.44 -12.96
N LEU A 172 -3.06 10.51 -12.30
CA LEU A 172 -3.34 11.51 -11.28
C LEU A 172 -2.44 11.34 -10.05
N VAL A 173 -2.36 10.12 -9.52
CA VAL A 173 -1.51 9.82 -8.34
C VAL A 173 -0.04 10.14 -8.62
N SER A 174 0.48 9.74 -9.78
CA SER A 174 1.87 10.03 -10.16
C SER A 174 2.16 11.54 -10.18
N LYS A 175 1.25 12.34 -10.71
CA LYS A 175 1.37 13.82 -10.71
C LYS A 175 1.36 14.38 -9.30
N LEU A 176 0.44 13.92 -8.45
CA LEU A 176 0.33 14.39 -7.06
C LEU A 176 1.58 14.05 -6.24
N ILE A 177 2.11 12.84 -6.39
CA ILE A 177 3.34 12.42 -5.71
C ILE A 177 4.54 13.22 -6.23
N SER A 178 4.69 13.39 -7.54
CA SER A 178 5.80 14.13 -8.14
C SER A 178 5.84 15.59 -7.72
N SER A 179 4.67 16.22 -7.49
CA SER A 179 4.60 17.63 -7.04
C SER A 179 5.01 17.82 -5.57
N MET A 180 5.17 16.74 -4.79
CA MET A 180 5.65 16.83 -3.40
C MET A 180 7.17 16.99 -3.28
N SER A 181 7.95 16.77 -4.34
CA SER A 181 9.42 16.85 -4.38
C SER A 181 10.12 16.10 -3.23
N LEU A 182 9.59 14.91 -2.87
CA LEU A 182 10.00 14.18 -1.67
C LEU A 182 11.43 13.65 -1.73
N ASP A 183 11.83 13.16 -2.89
CA ASP A 183 13.18 12.60 -3.08
C ASP A 183 14.25 13.67 -2.90
N GLU A 184 14.04 14.89 -3.41
CA GLU A 184 14.96 16.02 -3.25
C GLU A 184 15.02 16.53 -1.80
N ASN A 185 13.88 16.55 -1.12
CA ASN A 185 13.78 17.03 0.26
C ASN A 185 14.52 16.12 1.24
N ILE A 186 14.41 14.80 1.10
CA ILE A 186 15.06 13.84 1.99
C ILE A 186 16.56 13.78 1.73
N GLU A 187 17.03 13.81 0.47
CA GLU A 187 18.45 13.91 0.16
C GLU A 187 19.09 15.17 0.77
N ASN A 188 18.34 16.27 0.86
CA ASN A 188 18.81 17.50 1.50
C ASN A 188 18.84 17.42 3.03
N GLU A 189 17.96 16.67 3.66
CA GLU A 189 17.97 16.41 5.11
C GLU A 189 19.12 15.50 5.51
N GLU A 190 19.40 14.45 4.74
CA GLU A 190 20.51 13.51 5.00
C GLU A 190 21.89 14.16 4.83
N LYS A 191 22.03 15.16 3.97
CA LYS A 191 23.28 15.92 3.79
C LYS A 191 23.53 16.95 4.91
N LYS A 192 22.54 17.26 5.75
CA LYS A 192 22.66 18.22 6.85
C LYS A 192 22.93 17.57 8.22
N ASN A 193 22.81 16.26 8.31
CA ASN A 193 23.11 15.45 9.50
C ASN A 193 24.44 14.71 9.34
#